data_724184384a233feefefd704ae7125d6e
#
_entry.id   724184384a233feefefd704ae7125d6e
#
_cell.length_a   1.000
_cell.length_b   1.000
_cell.length_c   1.000
_cell.angle_alpha   90.00
_cell.angle_beta   90.00
_cell.angle_gamma   90.00
#
_symmetry.space_group_name_H-M   'P 1'
#
loop_
_entity.id
_entity.type
_entity.pdbx_description
1 polymer ?
#
loop_
_entity_poly.entity_id
_entity_poly.type
_entity_poly.pdbx_seq_one_letter_code
_entity_poly.pdbx_strand_id
1 'polypeptide(L)'
;MLPRPFLTPLVLLHLMMAPTAATYVTDANISTAVAAWRADPAAAEASYGHIGTWDTSDVTTMAELFLDCDTNEDISAWNTAQVTSMYGMFWRATWFNQPLGSWDVSKVTDMGNMFHEASSFNQPLNGWTTTSLESTRSMFTYAKAFNQPLDKWDTSALTAMDSMFECADAFDQNLGWQVSADCTTSLAFFNTKCGHWDCGLNGATPPPTPKPTPVQTSGAAATAPFLFLLLGAAALAH
;
A
#
# COMPACT_ATOMS: atom_id res chain seq x y z
N MET A 1 -42.55 -21.44 59.71
CA MET A 1 -42.74 -20.41 58.70
C MET A 1 -41.46 -19.58 58.73
N LEU A 2 -40.51 -19.91 57.83
CA LEU A 2 -39.18 -19.23 57.75
C LEU A 2 -39.26 -18.14 56.71
N PRO A 3 -38.70 -16.93 56.94
CA PRO A 3 -38.72 -15.85 55.96
C PRO A 3 -37.73 -16.11 54.84
N ARG A 4 -38.18 -15.90 53.59
CA ARG A 4 -37.38 -15.95 52.38
C ARG A 4 -36.41 -14.73 52.37
N PRO A 5 -35.13 -14.90 51.96
CA PRO A 5 -34.26 -13.77 51.74
C PRO A 5 -34.65 -13.00 50.48
N PHE A 6 -34.82 -11.69 50.60
CA PHE A 6 -35.00 -10.79 49.48
C PHE A 6 -33.67 -10.70 48.72
N LEU A 7 -33.67 -11.20 47.51
CA LEU A 7 -32.61 -10.91 46.54
C LEU A 7 -32.70 -9.46 46.09
N THR A 8 -31.78 -8.66 46.57
CA THR A 8 -31.58 -7.32 46.02
C THR A 8 -31.12 -7.40 44.60
N PRO A 9 -31.74 -6.70 43.63
CA PRO A 9 -31.23 -6.65 42.27
C PRO A 9 -29.88 -5.91 42.26
N LEU A 10 -28.86 -6.61 41.80
CA LEU A 10 -27.55 -6.04 41.44
C LEU A 10 -27.81 -5.01 40.34
N VAL A 11 -27.92 -3.74 40.72
CA VAL A 11 -27.93 -2.66 39.73
C VAL A 11 -26.54 -2.65 39.08
N LEU A 12 -26.48 -3.17 37.88
CA LEU A 12 -25.32 -3.05 37.00
C LEU A 12 -25.17 -1.56 36.72
N LEU A 13 -24.35 -0.89 37.53
CA LEU A 13 -23.95 0.49 37.30
C LEU A 13 -23.11 0.49 36.02
N HIS A 14 -23.76 0.69 34.86
CA HIS A 14 -23.08 1.08 33.68
C HIS A 14 -22.45 2.43 33.99
N LEU A 15 -21.17 2.36 34.36
CA LEU A 15 -20.31 3.54 34.36
C LEU A 15 -20.29 4.02 32.91
N MET A 16 -21.12 5.02 32.59
CA MET A 16 -20.94 5.79 31.38
C MET A 16 -19.58 6.50 31.57
N MET A 17 -18.53 5.85 31.07
CA MET A 17 -17.25 6.53 30.91
C MET A 17 -17.53 7.74 30.01
N ALA A 18 -17.31 8.93 30.56
CA ALA A 18 -17.24 10.13 29.75
C ALA A 18 -16.28 9.87 28.59
N PRO A 19 -16.51 10.44 27.40
CA PRO A 19 -15.56 10.31 26.32
C PRO A 19 -14.18 10.68 26.88
N THR A 20 -13.28 9.69 26.90
CA THR A 20 -11.89 9.93 27.31
C THR A 20 -11.35 10.98 26.37
N ALA A 21 -10.73 12.03 26.91
CA ALA A 21 -10.01 13.01 26.11
C ALA A 21 -9.12 12.25 25.10
N ALA A 22 -9.05 12.77 23.88
CA ALA A 22 -8.22 12.16 22.84
C ALA A 22 -6.84 11.83 23.41
N THR A 23 -6.39 10.57 23.21
CA THR A 23 -5.05 10.19 23.68
C THR A 23 -4.03 10.93 22.84
N TYR A 24 -3.21 11.71 23.53
CA TYR A 24 -2.10 12.41 22.91
C TYR A 24 -0.95 11.44 22.63
N VAL A 25 -0.56 11.35 21.38
CA VAL A 25 0.55 10.50 20.93
C VAL A 25 1.62 11.34 20.27
N THR A 26 2.87 10.90 20.38
CA THR A 26 4.06 11.54 19.84
C THR A 26 4.94 10.48 19.18
N ASP A 27 6.02 10.88 18.52
CA ASP A 27 7.00 9.94 17.95
C ASP A 27 7.53 8.93 18.98
N ALA A 28 7.55 9.29 20.28
CA ALA A 28 8.07 8.43 21.33
C ALA A 28 7.14 7.24 21.66
N ASN A 29 5.83 7.35 21.43
CA ASN A 29 4.87 6.34 21.88
C ASN A 29 3.89 5.84 20.81
N ILE A 30 3.75 6.53 19.67
CA ILE A 30 2.77 6.14 18.64
C ILE A 30 2.97 4.71 18.15
N SER A 31 4.21 4.29 17.90
CA SER A 31 4.51 2.92 17.45
C SER A 31 4.09 1.88 18.50
N THR A 32 4.30 2.18 19.79
CA THR A 32 3.86 1.30 20.90
C THR A 32 2.34 1.24 20.97
N ALA A 33 1.65 2.37 20.84
CA ALA A 33 0.20 2.42 20.87
C ALA A 33 -0.43 1.67 19.68
N VAL A 34 0.12 1.83 18.47
CA VAL A 34 -0.30 1.07 17.28
C VAL A 34 -0.03 -0.42 17.45
N ALA A 35 1.13 -0.81 17.98
CA ALA A 35 1.44 -2.21 18.24
C ALA A 35 0.48 -2.83 19.26
N ALA A 36 0.08 -2.10 20.30
CA ALA A 36 -0.94 -2.53 21.25
C ALA A 36 -2.30 -2.71 20.57
N TRP A 37 -2.71 -1.76 19.71
CA TRP A 37 -3.94 -1.84 18.93
C TRP A 37 -3.98 -3.07 18.02
N ARG A 38 -2.88 -3.35 17.34
CA ARG A 38 -2.74 -4.53 16.47
C ARG A 38 -2.84 -5.85 17.24
N ALA A 39 -2.33 -5.88 18.48
CA ALA A 39 -2.33 -7.10 19.30
C ALA A 39 -3.70 -7.39 19.91
N ASP A 40 -4.35 -6.37 20.47
CA ASP A 40 -5.68 -6.46 21.08
C ASP A 40 -6.35 -5.07 21.07
N PRO A 41 -7.21 -4.78 20.07
CA PRO A 41 -7.88 -3.49 19.96
C PRO A 41 -8.69 -3.11 21.21
N ALA A 42 -9.37 -4.09 21.85
CA ALA A 42 -10.19 -3.81 23.03
C ALA A 42 -9.36 -3.41 24.24
N ALA A 43 -8.23 -4.07 24.46
CA ALA A 43 -7.30 -3.72 25.54
C ALA A 43 -6.58 -2.38 25.25
N ALA A 44 -6.23 -2.13 24.00
CA ALA A 44 -5.62 -0.88 23.58
C ALA A 44 -6.59 0.30 23.71
N GLU A 45 -7.86 0.12 23.33
CA GLU A 45 -8.89 1.14 23.48
C GLU A 45 -9.09 1.53 24.96
N ALA A 46 -9.02 0.57 25.88
CA ALA A 46 -9.09 0.87 27.31
C ALA A 46 -7.91 1.72 27.80
N SER A 47 -6.75 1.67 27.13
CA SER A 47 -5.51 2.37 27.53
C SER A 47 -5.30 3.68 26.78
N TYR A 48 -5.66 3.71 25.48
CA TYR A 48 -5.35 4.80 24.55
C TYR A 48 -6.61 5.44 23.93
N GLY A 49 -7.81 4.96 24.25
CA GLY A 49 -9.01 5.32 23.49
C GLY A 49 -9.00 4.71 22.08
N HIS A 50 -10.09 4.92 21.33
CA HIS A 50 -10.21 4.41 19.97
C HIS A 50 -9.15 5.03 19.05
N ILE A 51 -8.46 4.20 18.26
CA ILE A 51 -7.33 4.63 17.42
C ILE A 51 -7.66 5.82 16.51
N GLY A 52 -8.87 5.87 15.94
CA GLY A 52 -9.31 7.00 15.11
C GLY A 52 -9.45 8.34 15.85
N THR A 53 -9.39 8.34 17.19
CA THR A 53 -9.56 9.56 18.01
C THR A 53 -8.24 10.08 18.60
N TRP A 54 -7.11 9.44 18.30
CA TRP A 54 -5.83 9.87 18.85
C TRP A 54 -5.43 11.27 18.35
N ASP A 55 -4.88 12.07 19.26
CA ASP A 55 -4.26 13.34 18.91
C ASP A 55 -2.82 13.10 18.44
N THR A 56 -2.62 13.22 17.14
CA THR A 56 -1.34 12.99 16.47
C THR A 56 -0.62 14.29 16.08
N SER A 57 -1.04 15.43 16.67
CA SER A 57 -0.58 16.77 16.26
C SER A 57 0.94 16.99 16.38
N ASP A 58 1.62 16.24 17.27
CA ASP A 58 3.07 16.32 17.48
C ASP A 58 3.84 15.14 16.89
N VAL A 59 3.18 14.32 16.06
CA VAL A 59 3.85 13.22 15.35
C VAL A 59 4.54 13.78 14.11
N THR A 60 5.85 13.53 14.00
CA THR A 60 6.67 13.99 12.87
C THR A 60 7.05 12.86 11.92
N THR A 61 6.93 11.60 12.35
CA THR A 61 7.14 10.42 11.49
C THR A 61 6.08 9.37 11.73
N MET A 62 5.53 8.84 10.63
CA MET A 62 4.59 7.73 10.62
C MET A 62 5.17 6.53 9.87
N ALA A 63 6.51 6.46 9.78
CA ALA A 63 7.18 5.39 9.06
C ALA A 63 6.84 4.02 9.66
N GLU A 64 6.41 3.10 8.78
CA GLU A 64 6.15 1.68 9.08
C GLU A 64 5.08 1.41 10.17
N LEU A 65 4.25 2.40 10.55
CA LEU A 65 3.30 2.24 11.66
C LEU A 65 2.33 1.05 11.47
N PHE A 66 1.89 0.79 10.26
CA PHE A 66 0.97 -0.29 9.91
C PHE A 66 1.62 -1.34 9.00
N LEU A 67 2.96 -1.46 9.03
CA LEU A 67 3.69 -2.50 8.30
C LEU A 67 3.16 -3.89 8.68
N ASP A 68 2.82 -4.75 7.69
CA ASP A 68 2.24 -6.08 7.91
C ASP A 68 0.98 -6.07 8.79
N CYS A 69 0.15 -5.05 8.67
CA CYS A 69 -1.02 -4.88 9.52
C CYS A 69 -2.31 -5.09 8.74
N ASP A 70 -3.14 -6.01 9.20
CA ASP A 70 -4.43 -6.33 8.57
C ASP A 70 -5.58 -5.45 9.07
N THR A 71 -5.31 -4.41 9.88
CA THR A 71 -6.35 -3.49 10.36
C THR A 71 -6.85 -2.59 9.23
N ASN A 72 -8.13 -2.26 9.29
CA ASN A 72 -8.77 -1.32 8.37
C ASN A 72 -9.54 -0.25 9.13
N GLU A 73 -8.93 0.28 10.18
CA GLU A 73 -9.52 1.31 11.03
C GLU A 73 -9.52 2.68 10.34
N ASP A 74 -10.59 3.43 10.57
CA ASP A 74 -10.67 4.81 10.10
C ASP A 74 -9.80 5.74 10.94
N ILE A 75 -8.71 6.19 10.34
CA ILE A 75 -7.74 7.13 10.91
C ILE A 75 -7.73 8.45 10.12
N SER A 76 -8.76 8.74 9.35
CA SER A 76 -8.88 9.96 8.53
C SER A 76 -8.85 11.25 9.35
N ALA A 77 -9.18 11.18 10.65
CA ALA A 77 -9.14 12.30 11.59
C ALA A 77 -7.75 12.61 12.14
N TRP A 78 -6.74 11.79 11.88
CA TRP A 78 -5.39 12.05 12.37
C TRP A 78 -4.83 13.36 11.83
N ASN A 79 -4.19 14.13 12.69
CA ASN A 79 -3.49 15.34 12.29
C ASN A 79 -2.09 15.00 11.78
N THR A 80 -1.86 15.18 10.49
CA THR A 80 -0.60 14.83 9.81
C THR A 80 0.26 16.06 9.45
N ALA A 81 -0.15 17.25 9.87
CA ALA A 81 0.47 18.52 9.47
C ALA A 81 1.95 18.70 9.89
N GLN A 82 2.46 17.87 10.80
CA GLN A 82 3.87 17.89 11.19
C GLN A 82 4.67 16.70 10.62
N VAL A 83 4.00 15.78 9.91
CA VAL A 83 4.65 14.56 9.41
C VAL A 83 5.56 14.88 8.24
N THR A 84 6.80 14.39 8.31
CA THR A 84 7.82 14.55 7.27
C THR A 84 8.13 13.24 6.54
N SER A 85 7.85 12.08 7.16
CA SER A 85 8.04 10.76 6.56
C SER A 85 6.84 9.85 6.81
N MET A 86 6.36 9.23 5.73
CA MET A 86 5.34 8.17 5.72
C MET A 86 5.89 6.90 5.06
N TYR A 87 7.24 6.73 5.07
CA TYR A 87 7.90 5.57 4.49
C TYR A 87 7.28 4.27 5.00
N GLY A 88 6.85 3.39 4.09
CA GLY A 88 6.33 2.07 4.43
C GLY A 88 5.11 2.03 5.36
N MET A 89 4.40 3.17 5.56
CA MET A 89 3.37 3.27 6.60
C MET A 89 2.31 2.16 6.52
N PHE A 90 1.90 1.76 5.33
CA PHE A 90 0.92 0.70 5.07
C PHE A 90 1.51 -0.45 4.23
N TRP A 91 2.82 -0.66 4.31
CA TRP A 91 3.47 -1.73 3.57
C TRP A 91 2.90 -3.09 3.99
N ARG A 92 2.40 -3.86 3.01
CA ARG A 92 1.68 -5.13 3.19
C ARG A 92 0.42 -5.06 4.08
N ALA A 93 -0.16 -3.88 4.25
CA ALA A 93 -1.47 -3.72 4.85
C ALA A 93 -2.56 -4.09 3.83
N THR A 94 -2.73 -5.41 3.58
CA THR A 94 -3.47 -5.95 2.43
C THR A 94 -4.95 -5.59 2.40
N TRP A 95 -5.56 -5.34 3.55
CA TRP A 95 -6.98 -5.01 3.70
C TRP A 95 -7.25 -3.52 3.88
N PHE A 96 -6.21 -2.71 4.08
CA PHE A 96 -6.38 -1.29 4.34
C PHE A 96 -6.97 -0.56 3.12
N ASN A 97 -8.09 0.13 3.32
CA ASN A 97 -8.75 0.92 2.28
C ASN A 97 -9.57 2.08 2.87
N GLN A 98 -9.08 2.76 3.91
CA GLN A 98 -9.75 3.90 4.51
C GLN A 98 -9.40 5.22 3.82
N PRO A 99 -10.30 6.22 3.84
CA PRO A 99 -10.07 7.49 3.19
C PRO A 99 -8.96 8.28 3.89
N LEU A 100 -7.98 8.73 3.10
CA LEU A 100 -6.84 9.53 3.57
C LEU A 100 -6.75 10.89 2.87
N GLY A 101 -7.72 11.24 2.05
CA GLY A 101 -7.69 12.45 1.24
C GLY A 101 -7.68 13.77 2.03
N SER A 102 -8.07 13.74 3.32
CA SER A 102 -8.06 14.88 4.25
C SER A 102 -6.70 15.16 4.89
N TRP A 103 -5.73 14.23 4.77
CA TRP A 103 -4.43 14.39 5.40
C TRP A 103 -3.64 15.55 4.79
N ASP A 104 -3.02 16.34 5.64
CA ASP A 104 -2.03 17.34 5.23
C ASP A 104 -0.66 16.67 5.07
N VAL A 105 -0.23 16.53 3.82
CA VAL A 105 1.06 15.92 3.47
C VAL A 105 2.07 16.96 2.96
N SER A 106 1.79 18.24 3.14
CA SER A 106 2.58 19.34 2.57
C SER A 106 4.05 19.37 3.04
N LYS A 107 4.35 18.75 4.18
CA LYS A 107 5.71 18.62 4.72
C LYS A 107 6.34 17.26 4.46
N VAL A 108 5.60 16.29 3.91
CA VAL A 108 6.13 14.95 3.68
C VAL A 108 7.12 14.98 2.53
N THR A 109 8.31 14.47 2.78
CA THR A 109 9.37 14.34 1.77
C THR A 109 9.54 12.90 1.28
N ASP A 110 9.17 11.90 2.10
CA ASP A 110 9.35 10.50 1.75
C ASP A 110 8.07 9.68 1.97
N MET A 111 7.55 9.13 0.87
CA MET A 111 6.44 8.18 0.82
C MET A 111 6.87 6.84 0.19
N GLY A 112 8.17 6.54 0.18
CA GLY A 112 8.67 5.27 -0.34
C GLY A 112 7.98 4.08 0.33
N ASN A 113 7.58 3.08 -0.45
CA ASN A 113 6.86 1.87 0.00
C ASN A 113 5.53 2.12 0.75
N MET A 114 4.97 3.34 0.79
CA MET A 114 3.84 3.65 1.67
C MET A 114 2.65 2.70 1.51
N PHE A 115 2.32 2.29 0.30
CA PHE A 115 1.24 1.34 -0.02
C PHE A 115 1.76 0.10 -0.77
N HIS A 116 3.05 -0.24 -0.60
CA HIS A 116 3.63 -1.43 -1.22
C HIS A 116 2.87 -2.68 -0.76
N GLU A 117 2.36 -3.48 -1.70
CA GLU A 117 1.51 -4.66 -1.44
C GLU A 117 0.20 -4.38 -0.65
N ALA A 118 -0.22 -3.13 -0.51
CA ALA A 118 -1.53 -2.78 0.02
C ALA A 118 -2.60 -3.07 -1.05
N SER A 119 -2.89 -4.35 -1.26
CA SER A 119 -3.60 -4.86 -2.44
C SER A 119 -5.05 -4.39 -2.57
N SER A 120 -5.70 -3.98 -1.48
CA SER A 120 -7.08 -3.46 -1.48
C SER A 120 -7.17 -1.94 -1.56
N PHE A 121 -6.06 -1.22 -1.41
CA PHE A 121 -6.08 0.24 -1.33
C PHE A 121 -6.45 0.87 -2.66
N ASN A 122 -7.52 1.68 -2.67
CA ASN A 122 -7.98 2.41 -3.85
C ASN A 122 -8.72 3.70 -3.48
N GLN A 123 -8.20 4.49 -2.52
CA GLN A 123 -8.83 5.73 -2.10
C GLN A 123 -8.24 6.94 -2.83
N PRO A 124 -9.04 8.01 -3.06
CA PRO A 124 -8.59 9.19 -3.76
C PRO A 124 -7.55 9.97 -2.95
N LEU A 125 -6.42 10.28 -3.61
CA LEU A 125 -5.30 11.03 -3.05
C LEU A 125 -4.98 12.30 -3.85
N ASN A 126 -5.76 12.62 -4.87
CA ASN A 126 -5.48 13.72 -5.80
C ASN A 126 -5.60 15.12 -5.16
N GLY A 127 -6.11 15.19 -3.92
CA GLY A 127 -6.17 16.42 -3.12
C GLY A 127 -4.92 16.72 -2.30
N TRP A 128 -3.95 15.81 -2.26
CA TRP A 128 -2.73 16.00 -1.49
C TRP A 128 -1.83 17.09 -2.08
N THR A 129 -1.27 17.95 -1.21
CA THR A 129 -0.26 18.95 -1.59
C THR A 129 1.12 18.31 -1.51
N THR A 130 1.75 18.04 -2.66
CA THR A 130 2.97 17.24 -2.75
C THR A 130 4.23 18.05 -3.10
N THR A 131 4.19 19.36 -2.87
CA THR A 131 5.29 20.28 -3.24
C THR A 131 6.65 19.98 -2.59
N SER A 132 6.65 19.28 -1.44
CA SER A 132 7.87 18.88 -0.72
C SER A 132 8.31 17.45 -0.99
N LEU A 133 7.51 16.67 -1.78
CA LEU A 133 7.71 15.24 -1.93
C LEU A 133 8.90 14.92 -2.83
N GLU A 134 9.92 14.28 -2.25
CA GLU A 134 11.17 13.93 -2.92
C GLU A 134 11.22 12.47 -3.39
N SER A 135 10.56 11.56 -2.65
CA SER A 135 10.62 10.12 -2.95
C SER A 135 9.25 9.46 -2.87
N THR A 136 8.93 8.72 -3.94
CA THR A 136 7.77 7.83 -4.06
C THR A 136 8.18 6.42 -4.49
N ARG A 137 9.45 6.02 -4.20
CA ARG A 137 9.96 4.70 -4.57
C ARG A 137 9.04 3.59 -4.12
N SER A 138 8.65 2.71 -5.04
CA SER A 138 7.80 1.55 -4.77
C SER A 138 6.49 1.85 -4.04
N MET A 139 6.00 3.11 -4.08
CA MET A 139 4.86 3.56 -3.25
C MET A 139 3.61 2.71 -3.46
N PHE A 140 3.30 2.31 -4.68
CA PHE A 140 2.15 1.49 -5.05
C PHE A 140 2.55 0.15 -5.70
N THR A 141 3.79 -0.31 -5.50
CA THR A 141 4.24 -1.61 -6.00
C THR A 141 3.31 -2.70 -5.47
N TYR A 142 2.77 -3.55 -6.37
CA TYR A 142 1.76 -4.57 -6.06
C TYR A 142 0.47 -4.07 -5.36
N ALA A 143 0.17 -2.77 -5.40
CA ALA A 143 -1.12 -2.23 -4.97
C ALA A 143 -2.19 -2.53 -6.04
N LYS A 144 -2.64 -3.77 -6.12
CA LYS A 144 -3.39 -4.36 -7.24
C LYS A 144 -4.70 -3.65 -7.57
N ALA A 145 -5.38 -3.06 -6.57
CA ALA A 145 -6.65 -2.37 -6.76
C ALA A 145 -6.49 -0.88 -7.09
N PHE A 146 -5.29 -0.31 -6.89
CA PHE A 146 -5.10 1.14 -7.00
C PHE A 146 -5.26 1.63 -8.43
N ASN A 147 -6.23 2.52 -8.66
CA ASN A 147 -6.50 3.16 -9.95
C ASN A 147 -7.10 4.56 -9.78
N GLN A 148 -6.57 5.35 -8.85
CA GLN A 148 -7.04 6.73 -8.63
C GLN A 148 -6.18 7.74 -9.38
N PRO A 149 -6.78 8.85 -9.86
CA PRO A 149 -6.03 9.92 -10.50
C PRO A 149 -5.05 10.57 -9.50
N LEU A 150 -3.87 10.96 -10.00
CA LEU A 150 -2.85 11.70 -9.28
C LEU A 150 -2.32 12.88 -10.13
N ASP A 151 -3.07 13.28 -11.15
CA ASP A 151 -2.69 14.31 -12.13
C ASP A 151 -2.47 15.70 -11.52
N LYS A 152 -2.95 15.95 -10.28
CA LYS A 152 -2.77 17.21 -9.56
C LYS A 152 -1.53 17.25 -8.65
N TRP A 153 -0.80 16.15 -8.54
CA TRP A 153 0.40 16.15 -7.73
C TRP A 153 1.49 17.04 -8.32
N ASP A 154 2.08 17.87 -7.47
CA ASP A 154 3.30 18.62 -7.82
C ASP A 154 4.50 17.68 -7.71
N THR A 155 5.16 17.44 -8.83
CA THR A 155 6.31 16.54 -8.94
C THR A 155 7.64 17.29 -9.10
N SER A 156 7.64 18.60 -8.88
CA SER A 156 8.80 19.45 -9.09
C SER A 156 10.00 19.13 -8.17
N ALA A 157 9.71 18.65 -6.95
CA ALA A 157 10.73 18.23 -5.99
C ALA A 157 11.10 16.74 -6.11
N LEU A 158 10.40 15.97 -6.95
CA LEU A 158 10.55 14.51 -6.99
C LEU A 158 11.88 14.10 -7.63
N THR A 159 12.66 13.31 -6.90
CA THR A 159 13.96 12.79 -7.32
C THR A 159 13.97 11.27 -7.52
N ALA A 160 13.01 10.55 -6.93
CA ALA A 160 12.97 9.11 -6.99
C ALA A 160 11.53 8.57 -7.04
N MET A 161 11.20 7.86 -8.13
CA MET A 161 9.94 7.16 -8.31
C MET A 161 10.13 5.75 -8.91
N ASP A 162 11.31 5.14 -8.69
CA ASP A 162 11.57 3.79 -9.15
C ASP A 162 10.50 2.83 -8.65
N SER A 163 10.01 1.96 -9.52
CA SER A 163 8.98 0.95 -9.22
C SER A 163 7.68 1.49 -8.64
N MET A 164 7.39 2.80 -8.75
CA MET A 164 6.26 3.43 -8.05
C MET A 164 4.94 2.70 -8.22
N PHE A 165 4.64 2.22 -9.43
CA PHE A 165 3.41 1.47 -9.76
C PHE A 165 3.72 0.07 -10.29
N GLU A 166 4.90 -0.48 -10.01
CA GLU A 166 5.28 -1.81 -10.49
C GLU A 166 4.24 -2.84 -10.07
N CYS A 167 3.69 -3.59 -11.04
CA CYS A 167 2.65 -4.59 -10.80
C CYS A 167 1.38 -4.07 -10.09
N ALA A 168 1.06 -2.79 -10.25
CA ALA A 168 -0.24 -2.23 -9.88
C ALA A 168 -1.25 -2.55 -11.00
N ASP A 169 -1.79 -3.77 -10.97
CA ASP A 169 -2.53 -4.40 -12.07
C ASP A 169 -3.72 -3.58 -12.59
N ALA A 170 -4.39 -2.80 -11.73
CA ALA A 170 -5.53 -1.99 -12.10
C ALA A 170 -5.15 -0.60 -12.63
N PHE A 171 -3.91 -0.16 -12.41
CA PHE A 171 -3.52 1.24 -12.67
C PHE A 171 -3.55 1.56 -14.16
N ASP A 172 -4.41 2.53 -14.53
CA ASP A 172 -4.73 2.93 -15.90
C ASP A 172 -5.01 4.44 -15.97
N GLN A 173 -4.11 5.26 -15.38
CA GLN A 173 -4.29 6.71 -15.32
C GLN A 173 -3.22 7.44 -16.13
N ASN A 174 -3.64 8.51 -16.83
CA ASN A 174 -2.70 9.45 -17.45
C ASN A 174 -2.35 10.55 -16.43
N LEU A 175 -1.12 10.55 -15.94
CA LEU A 175 -0.67 11.45 -14.89
C LEU A 175 -0.35 12.87 -15.42
N GLY A 176 0.10 12.98 -16.66
CA GLY A 176 0.53 14.26 -17.25
C GLY A 176 1.73 14.91 -16.52
N TRP A 177 2.46 14.14 -15.71
CA TRP A 177 3.53 14.67 -14.86
C TRP A 177 4.74 15.15 -15.64
N GLN A 178 5.31 16.25 -15.14
CA GLN A 178 6.61 16.78 -15.58
C GLN A 178 7.61 16.43 -14.48
N VAL A 179 8.47 15.43 -14.69
CA VAL A 179 9.51 15.06 -13.73
C VAL A 179 10.86 15.58 -14.19
N SER A 180 11.75 15.90 -13.23
CA SER A 180 13.12 16.27 -13.53
C SER A 180 13.86 15.18 -14.32
N ALA A 181 14.78 15.56 -15.21
CA ALA A 181 15.64 14.61 -15.90
C ALA A 181 16.51 13.76 -14.94
N ASP A 182 16.75 14.28 -13.73
CA ASP A 182 17.50 13.60 -12.69
C ASP A 182 16.62 12.67 -11.83
N CYS A 183 15.30 12.70 -12.02
CA CYS A 183 14.40 11.81 -11.29
C CYS A 183 14.55 10.37 -11.78
N THR A 184 14.80 9.45 -10.85
CA THR A 184 14.89 8.03 -11.18
C THR A 184 13.50 7.42 -11.37
N THR A 185 13.29 6.73 -12.50
CA THR A 185 11.98 6.20 -12.93
C THR A 185 12.03 4.73 -13.34
N SER A 186 13.06 3.99 -12.89
CA SER A 186 13.26 2.60 -13.28
C SER A 186 12.06 1.74 -12.89
N LEU A 187 11.48 0.99 -13.82
CA LEU A 187 10.31 0.13 -13.59
C LEU A 187 9.06 0.84 -13.05
N ALA A 188 9.00 2.18 -13.08
CA ALA A 188 7.93 2.96 -12.46
C ALA A 188 6.51 2.51 -12.86
N PHE A 189 6.32 2.01 -14.08
CA PHE A 189 5.05 1.53 -14.61
C PHE A 189 5.15 0.09 -15.16
N PHE A 190 6.12 -0.68 -14.69
CA PHE A 190 6.28 -2.05 -15.16
C PHE A 190 5.05 -2.89 -14.77
N ASN A 191 4.48 -3.58 -15.76
CA ASN A 191 3.31 -4.44 -15.58
C ASN A 191 2.08 -3.71 -15.01
N THR A 192 1.86 -2.46 -15.41
CA THR A 192 0.60 -1.72 -15.21
C THR A 192 -0.29 -1.86 -16.43
N LYS A 193 -1.56 -1.50 -16.29
CA LYS A 193 -2.52 -1.55 -17.38
C LYS A 193 -2.30 -0.45 -18.44
N CYS A 194 -1.89 0.76 -18.04
CA CYS A 194 -1.58 1.85 -18.98
C CYS A 194 -0.25 1.67 -19.71
N GLY A 195 0.60 0.71 -19.30
CA GLY A 195 1.92 0.54 -19.89
C GLY A 195 2.86 1.72 -19.64
N HIS A 196 4.13 1.56 -20.01
CA HIS A 196 5.19 2.51 -19.63
C HIS A 196 5.00 3.94 -20.20
N TRP A 197 4.43 4.08 -21.41
CA TRP A 197 4.35 5.36 -22.13
C TRP A 197 2.99 6.04 -22.07
N ASP A 198 1.94 5.26 -21.83
CA ASP A 198 0.57 5.76 -21.84
C ASP A 198 0.15 6.37 -20.50
N CYS A 199 0.97 6.17 -19.44
CA CYS A 199 0.72 6.72 -18.11
C CYS A 199 1.07 8.21 -17.97
N GLY A 200 1.56 8.87 -19.03
CA GLY A 200 1.68 10.33 -19.10
C GLY A 200 2.86 10.93 -18.37
N LEU A 201 4.04 10.28 -18.36
CA LEU A 201 5.27 10.95 -17.95
C LEU A 201 5.84 11.79 -19.10
N ASN A 202 5.89 13.09 -18.90
CA ASN A 202 6.54 14.02 -19.82
C ASN A 202 7.91 14.42 -19.25
N GLY A 203 8.98 14.26 -20.04
CA GLY A 203 10.34 14.66 -19.64
C GLY A 203 11.29 13.52 -19.24
N ALA A 204 10.80 12.35 -18.88
CA ALA A 204 11.66 11.19 -18.71
C ALA A 204 12.15 10.69 -20.08
N THR A 205 13.48 10.60 -20.26
CA THR A 205 14.01 9.87 -21.42
C THR A 205 13.66 8.39 -21.26
N PRO A 206 13.11 7.74 -22.32
CA PRO A 206 12.85 6.33 -22.26
C PRO A 206 14.11 5.55 -21.86
N PRO A 207 14.04 4.58 -20.93
CA PRO A 207 15.12 3.63 -20.80
C PRO A 207 15.32 2.99 -22.17
N PRO A 208 16.57 2.74 -22.59
CA PRO A 208 16.83 2.09 -23.89
C PRO A 208 16.01 0.80 -23.90
N THR A 209 15.09 0.68 -24.87
CA THR A 209 14.35 -0.55 -25.11
C THR A 209 15.34 -1.71 -25.12
N PRO A 210 15.18 -2.74 -24.30
CA PRO A 210 16.05 -3.90 -24.37
C PRO A 210 15.97 -4.40 -25.83
N LYS A 211 17.12 -4.33 -26.51
CA LYS A 211 17.25 -4.82 -27.87
C LYS A 211 16.69 -6.25 -27.88
N PRO A 212 15.70 -6.59 -28.72
CA PRO A 212 15.16 -7.93 -28.73
C PRO A 212 16.33 -8.90 -28.88
N THR A 213 16.51 -9.74 -27.88
CA THR A 213 17.50 -10.81 -27.93
C THR A 213 17.12 -11.66 -29.14
N PRO A 214 18.00 -11.87 -30.13
CA PRO A 214 17.65 -12.73 -31.25
C PRO A 214 17.22 -14.07 -30.67
N VAL A 215 16.02 -14.48 -30.96
CA VAL A 215 15.57 -15.85 -30.69
C VAL A 215 16.57 -16.72 -31.43
N GLN A 216 17.46 -17.38 -30.72
CA GLN A 216 18.31 -18.43 -31.33
C GLN A 216 17.35 -19.54 -31.73
N THR A 217 16.94 -19.51 -32.98
CA THR A 217 16.38 -20.69 -33.63
C THR A 217 17.52 -21.70 -33.69
N SER A 218 17.56 -22.60 -32.72
CA SER A 218 18.40 -23.79 -32.79
C SER A 218 17.91 -24.59 -33.97
N GLY A 219 18.55 -24.37 -35.12
CA GLY A 219 18.42 -25.22 -36.30
C GLY A 219 19.07 -26.56 -35.98
N ALA A 220 18.33 -27.46 -35.38
CA ALA A 220 18.65 -28.87 -35.37
C ALA A 220 17.91 -29.53 -36.54
N ALA A 221 18.51 -29.48 -37.70
CA ALA A 221 18.18 -30.42 -38.78
C ALA A 221 18.70 -31.80 -38.35
N ALA A 222 17.86 -32.58 -37.69
CA ALA A 222 18.11 -34.02 -37.56
C ALA A 222 17.39 -34.76 -38.68
N THR A 223 18.14 -35.08 -39.74
CA THR A 223 17.75 -36.08 -40.70
C THR A 223 17.83 -37.45 -40.01
N ALA A 224 16.70 -38.03 -39.69
CA ALA A 224 16.62 -39.45 -39.31
C ALA A 224 16.26 -40.28 -40.55
N PRO A 225 16.96 -41.36 -40.84
CA PRO A 225 16.60 -42.26 -41.94
C PRO A 225 15.42 -43.17 -41.53
N PHE A 226 14.48 -43.28 -42.45
CA PHE A 226 13.42 -44.28 -42.41
C PHE A 226 14.02 -45.69 -42.31
N LEU A 227 13.63 -46.48 -41.34
CA LEU A 227 13.76 -47.92 -41.38
C LEU A 227 12.38 -48.54 -41.14
N PHE A 228 11.82 -49.05 -42.27
CA PHE A 228 10.68 -49.95 -42.27
C PHE A 228 11.11 -51.29 -41.65
N LEU A 229 10.41 -51.77 -40.65
CA LEU A 229 10.33 -53.19 -40.37
C LEU A 229 8.88 -53.60 -40.07
N LEU A 230 8.31 -54.30 -41.07
CA LEU A 230 7.09 -55.08 -40.93
C LEU A 230 7.41 -56.37 -40.15
N LEU A 231 6.49 -56.87 -39.40
CA LEU A 231 6.11 -58.22 -38.99
C LEU A 231 5.56 -58.11 -37.51
N GLY A 232 4.45 -58.65 -37.14
CA GLY A 232 3.57 -59.69 -37.61
C GLY A 232 2.60 -59.94 -36.46
N ALA A 233 1.41 -60.32 -36.83
CA ALA A 233 0.31 -60.64 -35.94
C ALA A 233 0.58 -61.86 -35.04
N ALA A 234 -0.01 -61.86 -33.81
CA ALA A 234 -0.64 -63.06 -33.27
C ALA A 234 -1.49 -62.71 -32.04
N ALA A 235 -2.72 -63.14 -32.09
CA ALA A 235 -3.69 -63.16 -31.01
C ALA A 235 -3.32 -64.18 -29.94
N LEU A 236 -3.84 -64.02 -28.71
CA LEU A 236 -4.63 -64.99 -27.97
C LEU A 236 -4.85 -64.53 -26.51
N ALA A 237 -6.10 -64.43 -26.19
CA ALA A 237 -6.86 -64.69 -25.00
C ALA A 237 -6.16 -65.28 -23.74
N HIS A 238 -6.40 -64.68 -22.63
CA HIS A 238 -7.21 -65.16 -21.49
C HIS A 238 -7.57 -64.02 -20.59
#